data_5711f8dd81097e35d8b391f555f29eee
#
_entry.id   5711f8dd81097e35d8b391f555f29eee
#
_cell.length_a   1.000
_cell.length_b   1.000
_cell.length_c   1.000
_cell.angle_alpha   90.00
_cell.angle_beta   90.00
_cell.angle_gamma   90.00
#
_symmetry.space_group_name_H-M   'P 1'
#
loop_
_entity.id
_entity.type
_entity.pdbx_description
1 polymer ?
#
loop_
_entity_poly.entity_id
_entity_poly.type
_entity_poly.pdbx_seq_one_letter_code
_entity_poly.pdbx_strand_id
1 'polypeptide(L)'
;MHRVFISYHHRLDQGYKDALCRWNEQHHIFIDESVYDGDIDDTNMTDDDIRKAIRDNNLRKSTVTLLLVGQQTQYRKHVDWELYSSMYDAPINHRSGIVVIMLPTTGCKCTFAGHDGEIYSVFRGTDWQTNNLLATNSDYQNHFPYLPNRIIVNLMQGAKISIINWDDLTPSRLTTLIDNAYNDKDNTTYIFPKMRRYNYNPQ
;
A
#
# COMPACT_ATOMS: atom_id res chain seq x y z
N MET A 1 -6.24 -11.98 13.60
CA MET A 1 -6.64 -11.64 12.20
C MET A 1 -6.87 -10.15 12.13
N HIS A 2 -6.16 -9.45 11.24
CA HIS A 2 -6.20 -7.99 11.13
C HIS A 2 -7.28 -7.54 10.14
N ARG A 3 -7.72 -6.29 10.29
CA ARG A 3 -8.67 -5.64 9.38
C ARG A 3 -7.89 -4.94 8.27
N VAL A 4 -8.15 -5.33 7.03
CA VAL A 4 -7.37 -4.91 5.87
C VAL A 4 -8.22 -4.14 4.89
N PHE A 5 -7.73 -2.99 4.47
CA PHE A 5 -8.23 -2.24 3.33
C PHE A 5 -7.31 -2.49 2.12
N ILE A 6 -7.90 -2.75 0.95
CA ILE A 6 -7.16 -2.99 -0.30
C ILE A 6 -7.31 -1.77 -1.20
N SER A 7 -6.20 -1.05 -1.41
CA SER A 7 -6.10 0.09 -2.31
C SER A 7 -5.55 -0.37 -3.67
N TYR A 8 -6.20 -0.01 -4.76
CA TYR A 8 -5.82 -0.45 -6.10
C TYR A 8 -6.43 0.42 -7.20
N HIS A 9 -6.02 0.24 -8.46
CA HIS A 9 -6.66 0.88 -9.61
C HIS A 9 -7.89 0.07 -10.03
N HIS A 10 -9.10 0.51 -9.66
CA HIS A 10 -10.35 -0.24 -9.80
C HIS A 10 -10.59 -0.78 -11.22
N ARG A 11 -10.36 0.03 -12.25
CA ARG A 11 -10.66 -0.37 -13.63
C ARG A 11 -9.70 -1.43 -14.19
N LEU A 12 -8.41 -1.38 -13.83
CA LEU A 12 -7.39 -2.23 -14.45
C LEU A 12 -6.98 -3.42 -13.57
N ASP A 13 -7.03 -3.24 -12.25
CA ASP A 13 -6.46 -4.20 -11.31
C ASP A 13 -7.53 -4.95 -10.49
N GLN A 14 -8.83 -4.77 -10.82
CA GLN A 14 -9.96 -5.43 -10.14
C GLN A 14 -9.80 -6.96 -10.09
N GLY A 15 -9.34 -7.58 -11.18
CA GLY A 15 -9.15 -9.02 -11.24
C GLY A 15 -8.13 -9.55 -10.20
N TYR A 16 -7.10 -8.76 -9.88
CA TYR A 16 -6.13 -9.10 -8.84
C TYR A 16 -6.72 -8.93 -7.44
N LYS A 17 -7.49 -7.86 -7.21
CA LYS A 17 -8.24 -7.68 -5.96
C LYS A 17 -9.18 -8.85 -5.71
N ASP A 18 -9.94 -9.26 -6.71
CA ASP A 18 -10.88 -10.38 -6.61
C ASP A 18 -10.15 -11.72 -6.38
N ALA A 19 -9.00 -11.91 -7.02
CA ALA A 19 -8.17 -13.10 -6.78
C ALA A 19 -7.66 -13.14 -5.34
N LEU A 20 -7.20 -11.99 -4.81
CA LEU A 20 -6.74 -11.88 -3.41
C LEU A 20 -7.87 -12.16 -2.42
N CYS A 21 -9.09 -11.66 -2.69
CA CYS A 21 -10.25 -11.92 -1.84
C CYS A 21 -10.67 -13.39 -1.86
N ARG A 22 -10.72 -14.04 -3.04
CA ARG A 22 -10.98 -15.50 -3.12
C ARG A 22 -9.92 -16.31 -2.37
N TRP A 23 -8.69 -15.88 -2.43
CA TRP A 23 -7.60 -16.51 -1.68
C TRP A 23 -7.78 -16.35 -0.18
N ASN A 24 -8.14 -15.15 0.25
CA ASN A 24 -8.46 -14.87 1.64
C ASN A 24 -9.66 -15.69 2.16
N GLU A 25 -10.70 -15.89 1.36
CA GLU A 25 -11.84 -16.77 1.71
C GLU A 25 -11.40 -18.22 2.00
N GLN A 26 -10.39 -18.71 1.27
CA GLN A 26 -9.87 -20.10 1.44
C GLN A 26 -8.94 -20.22 2.64
N HIS A 27 -8.16 -19.20 2.95
CA HIS A 27 -7.07 -19.27 3.92
C HIS A 27 -7.31 -18.46 5.20
N HIS A 28 -8.37 -17.64 5.25
CA HIS A 28 -8.75 -16.82 6.40
C HIS A 28 -7.60 -15.95 6.94
N ILE A 29 -6.93 -15.19 6.06
CA ILE A 29 -5.72 -14.43 6.37
C ILE A 29 -6.06 -13.12 7.08
N PHE A 30 -7.10 -12.40 6.61
CA PHE A 30 -7.51 -11.10 7.10
C PHE A 30 -9.02 -10.89 7.06
N ILE A 31 -9.51 -9.85 7.73
CA ILE A 31 -10.90 -9.37 7.60
C ILE A 31 -10.87 -8.27 6.52
N ASP A 32 -11.58 -8.49 5.40
CA ASP A 32 -11.69 -7.50 4.33
C ASP A 32 -12.62 -6.35 4.77
N GLU A 33 -12.06 -5.14 4.84
CA GLU A 33 -12.77 -3.88 5.11
C GLU A 33 -12.82 -3.00 3.85
N SER A 34 -12.56 -3.55 2.67
CA SER A 34 -12.56 -2.82 1.41
C SER A 34 -13.98 -2.55 0.96
N VAL A 35 -14.56 -1.45 1.42
CA VAL A 35 -15.86 -0.96 0.95
C VAL A 35 -15.64 0.04 -0.18
N TYR A 36 -16.32 -0.15 -1.30
CA TYR A 36 -16.36 0.85 -2.37
C TYR A 36 -17.58 1.74 -2.18
N ASP A 37 -17.36 2.98 -1.76
CA ASP A 37 -18.43 3.97 -1.53
C ASP A 37 -18.47 5.07 -2.63
N GLY A 38 -18.08 4.73 -3.85
CA GLY A 38 -18.16 5.68 -4.97
C GLY A 38 -17.03 6.72 -5.02
N ASP A 39 -17.10 7.60 -5.99
CA ASP A 39 -16.16 8.71 -6.16
C ASP A 39 -16.48 9.86 -5.21
N ILE A 40 -15.44 10.36 -4.51
CA ILE A 40 -15.56 11.59 -3.71
C ILE A 40 -15.51 12.79 -4.66
N ASP A 41 -16.51 13.65 -4.59
CA ASP A 41 -16.48 14.96 -5.25
C ASP A 41 -15.59 15.92 -4.45
N ASP A 42 -14.37 16.12 -4.93
CA ASP A 42 -13.35 16.93 -4.28
C ASP A 42 -13.35 18.41 -4.72
N THR A 43 -14.35 18.87 -5.46
CA THR A 43 -14.37 20.18 -6.14
C THR A 43 -14.10 21.37 -5.21
N ASN A 44 -14.55 21.32 -3.97
CA ASN A 44 -14.36 22.38 -2.99
C ASN A 44 -13.75 21.88 -1.67
N MET A 45 -13.12 20.70 -1.67
CA MET A 45 -12.58 20.08 -0.46
C MET A 45 -11.10 20.43 -0.24
N THR A 46 -10.74 20.67 1.01
CA THR A 46 -9.33 20.72 1.43
C THR A 46 -8.74 19.32 1.50
N ASP A 47 -7.40 19.20 1.62
CA ASP A 47 -6.74 17.91 1.84
C ASP A 47 -7.25 17.24 3.13
N ASP A 48 -7.56 18.03 4.17
CA ASP A 48 -8.10 17.52 5.43
C ASP A 48 -9.54 16.99 5.30
N ASP A 49 -10.38 17.67 4.51
CA ASP A 49 -11.74 17.21 4.23
C ASP A 49 -11.74 15.89 3.44
N ILE A 50 -10.90 15.80 2.41
CA ILE A 50 -10.73 14.56 1.63
C ILE A 50 -10.22 13.43 2.54
N ARG A 51 -9.20 13.70 3.36
CA ARG A 51 -8.68 12.74 4.32
C ARG A 51 -9.76 12.22 5.27
N LYS A 52 -10.58 13.13 5.83
CA LYS A 52 -11.69 12.74 6.72
C LYS A 52 -12.71 11.89 5.99
N ALA A 53 -13.13 12.29 4.79
CA ALA A 53 -14.10 11.53 3.99
C ALA A 53 -13.60 10.11 3.68
N ILE A 54 -12.36 9.97 3.20
CA ILE A 54 -11.73 8.65 2.95
C ILE A 54 -11.65 7.84 4.24
N ARG A 55 -11.23 8.47 5.35
CA ARG A 55 -11.06 7.78 6.63
C ARG A 55 -12.38 7.28 7.19
N ASP A 56 -13.42 8.09 7.13
CA ASP A 56 -14.71 7.76 7.71
C ASP A 56 -15.49 6.74 6.87
N ASN A 57 -15.38 6.81 5.56
CA ASN A 57 -16.11 5.93 4.65
C ASN A 57 -15.36 4.62 4.37
N ASN A 58 -14.05 4.70 4.08
CA ASN A 58 -13.30 3.56 3.53
C ASN A 58 -12.36 2.89 4.54
N LEU A 59 -11.78 3.67 5.49
CA LEU A 59 -10.66 3.19 6.31
C LEU A 59 -10.98 3.06 7.80
N ARG A 60 -12.19 3.39 8.22
CA ARG A 60 -12.55 3.56 9.64
C ARG A 60 -12.14 2.41 10.56
N LYS A 61 -12.19 1.19 10.06
CA LYS A 61 -11.88 -0.02 10.84
C LYS A 61 -10.58 -0.68 10.44
N SER A 62 -9.96 -0.26 9.34
CA SER A 62 -8.77 -0.91 8.84
C SER A 62 -7.55 -0.60 9.72
N THR A 63 -6.71 -1.60 9.89
CA THR A 63 -5.45 -1.53 10.65
C THR A 63 -4.23 -1.74 9.77
N VAL A 64 -4.43 -2.29 8.58
CA VAL A 64 -3.41 -2.47 7.54
C VAL A 64 -4.02 -2.12 6.19
N THR A 65 -3.24 -1.48 5.35
CA THR A 65 -3.58 -1.19 3.95
C THR A 65 -2.68 -2.00 3.03
N LEU A 66 -3.28 -2.84 2.18
CA LEU A 66 -2.59 -3.51 1.08
C LEU A 66 -2.72 -2.64 -0.17
N LEU A 67 -1.61 -2.19 -0.71
CA LEU A 67 -1.56 -1.45 -1.97
C LEU A 67 -1.22 -2.40 -3.12
N LEU A 68 -2.14 -2.61 -4.06
CA LEU A 68 -1.84 -3.32 -5.30
C LEU A 68 -1.32 -2.32 -6.34
N VAL A 69 -0.09 -2.51 -6.78
CA VAL A 69 0.57 -1.61 -7.76
C VAL A 69 0.57 -2.24 -9.14
N GLY A 70 -0.25 -1.70 -10.03
CA GLY A 70 -0.23 -1.92 -11.46
C GLY A 70 0.37 -0.72 -12.21
N GLN A 71 0.43 -0.78 -13.55
CA GLN A 71 1.06 0.25 -14.38
C GLN A 71 0.45 1.65 -14.25
N GLN A 72 -0.81 1.76 -13.84
CA GLN A 72 -1.53 3.03 -13.74
C GLN A 72 -1.77 3.51 -12.31
N THR A 73 -1.48 2.69 -11.31
CA THR A 73 -1.78 2.96 -9.90
C THR A 73 -1.17 4.27 -9.42
N GLN A 74 0.09 4.54 -9.76
CA GLN A 74 0.80 5.77 -9.36
C GLN A 74 0.14 7.07 -9.86
N TYR A 75 -0.73 7.00 -10.86
CA TYR A 75 -1.34 8.16 -11.49
C TYR A 75 -2.74 8.48 -10.95
N ARG A 76 -3.26 7.70 -10.00
CA ARG A 76 -4.62 7.82 -9.48
C ARG A 76 -4.66 8.67 -8.21
N LYS A 77 -5.49 9.72 -8.26
CA LYS A 77 -5.68 10.61 -7.10
C LYS A 77 -6.30 9.87 -5.91
N HIS A 78 -7.27 8.98 -6.16
CA HIS A 78 -7.93 8.21 -5.08
C HIS A 78 -6.94 7.30 -4.33
N VAL A 79 -6.04 6.61 -5.05
CA VAL A 79 -4.98 5.81 -4.42
C VAL A 79 -4.07 6.68 -3.55
N ASP A 80 -3.68 7.87 -4.04
CA ASP A 80 -2.88 8.80 -3.25
C ASP A 80 -3.61 9.28 -1.98
N TRP A 81 -4.92 9.52 -2.06
CA TRP A 81 -5.76 9.91 -0.93
C TRP A 81 -5.93 8.79 0.11
N GLU A 82 -6.15 7.57 -0.36
CA GLU A 82 -6.25 6.38 0.49
C GLU A 82 -4.94 6.12 1.24
N LEU A 83 -3.80 6.24 0.56
CA LEU A 83 -2.48 6.13 1.19
C LEU A 83 -2.24 7.25 2.20
N TYR A 84 -2.55 8.52 1.84
CA TYR A 84 -2.43 9.63 2.78
C TYR A 84 -3.25 9.38 4.05
N SER A 85 -4.51 9.00 3.86
CA SER A 85 -5.43 8.75 4.97
C SER A 85 -5.03 7.54 5.81
N SER A 86 -4.49 6.49 5.19
CA SER A 86 -3.96 5.31 5.90
C SER A 86 -2.74 5.64 6.76
N MET A 87 -1.86 6.51 6.27
CA MET A 87 -0.64 6.92 6.97
C MET A 87 -0.90 7.92 8.10
N TYR A 88 -2.01 8.68 8.01
CA TYR A 88 -2.32 9.74 8.96
C TYR A 88 -2.78 9.18 10.31
N ASP A 89 -2.18 9.67 11.39
CA ASP A 89 -2.55 9.30 12.75
C ASP A 89 -3.44 10.36 13.38
N ALA A 90 -4.65 9.99 13.77
CA ALA A 90 -5.61 10.87 14.40
C ALA A 90 -6.06 10.27 15.75
N PRO A 91 -6.58 11.08 16.69
CA PRO A 91 -6.94 10.62 18.03
C PRO A 91 -7.97 9.47 18.09
N ILE A 92 -8.85 9.39 17.08
CA ILE A 92 -9.91 8.37 17.02
C ILE A 92 -9.57 7.28 16.00
N ASN A 93 -8.95 7.65 14.87
CA ASN A 93 -8.64 6.76 13.78
C ASN A 93 -7.11 6.69 13.63
N HIS A 94 -6.50 5.70 14.27
CA HIS A 94 -5.05 5.49 14.21
C HIS A 94 -4.58 5.11 12.79
N ARG A 95 -3.31 5.37 12.51
CA ARG A 95 -2.68 5.01 11.24
C ARG A 95 -2.75 3.50 10.99
N SER A 96 -2.73 3.11 9.73
CA SER A 96 -2.61 1.73 9.28
C SER A 96 -1.16 1.41 8.93
N GLY A 97 -0.75 0.15 9.12
CA GLY A 97 0.47 -0.36 8.49
C GLY A 97 0.28 -0.48 6.98
N ILE A 98 1.35 -0.37 6.20
CA ILE A 98 1.30 -0.43 4.74
C ILE A 98 2.09 -1.63 4.22
N VAL A 99 1.49 -2.42 3.34
CA VAL A 99 2.16 -3.47 2.55
C VAL A 99 1.89 -3.19 1.08
N VAL A 100 2.93 -3.26 0.27
CA VAL A 100 2.85 -3.06 -1.18
C VAL A 100 2.98 -4.40 -1.90
N ILE A 101 2.08 -4.67 -2.85
CA ILE A 101 2.10 -5.85 -3.71
C ILE A 101 2.27 -5.36 -5.16
N MET A 102 3.43 -5.66 -5.75
CA MET A 102 3.71 -5.33 -7.15
C MET A 102 3.03 -6.35 -8.05
N LEU A 103 2.11 -5.89 -8.89
CA LEU A 103 1.38 -6.76 -9.81
C LEU A 103 2.25 -7.16 -11.01
N PRO A 104 2.01 -8.33 -11.64
CA PRO A 104 2.76 -8.81 -12.80
C PRO A 104 2.80 -7.81 -13.97
N THR A 105 1.77 -6.98 -14.10
CA THR A 105 1.67 -5.93 -15.12
C THR A 105 2.79 -4.90 -15.04
N THR A 106 3.46 -4.74 -13.88
CA THR A 106 4.57 -3.80 -13.71
C THR A 106 5.89 -4.32 -14.26
N GLY A 107 6.03 -5.64 -14.44
CA GLY A 107 7.31 -6.30 -14.78
C GLY A 107 8.33 -6.27 -13.64
N CYS A 108 7.97 -5.79 -12.46
CA CYS A 108 8.86 -5.73 -11.30
C CYS A 108 9.26 -7.14 -10.84
N LYS A 109 10.55 -7.31 -10.51
CA LYS A 109 11.11 -8.55 -9.95
C LYS A 109 11.67 -8.35 -8.55
N CYS A 110 11.88 -7.10 -8.14
CA CYS A 110 12.50 -6.78 -6.86
C CYS A 110 11.47 -6.83 -5.73
N THR A 111 11.95 -7.16 -4.54
CA THR A 111 11.20 -7.10 -3.28
C THR A 111 11.94 -6.23 -2.27
N PHE A 112 11.26 -5.73 -1.25
CA PHE A 112 11.83 -4.86 -0.24
C PHE A 112 11.37 -5.26 1.15
N ALA A 113 12.31 -5.54 2.03
CA ALA A 113 12.06 -5.87 3.43
C ALA A 113 11.96 -4.59 4.26
N GLY A 114 10.75 -4.23 4.68
CA GLY A 114 10.48 -3.03 5.47
C GLY A 114 10.61 -3.23 6.98
N HIS A 115 10.57 -4.47 7.46
CA HIS A 115 10.56 -4.79 8.88
C HIS A 115 11.71 -5.74 9.26
N ASP A 116 12.09 -5.71 10.54
CA ASP A 116 13.16 -6.53 11.07
C ASP A 116 12.86 -8.03 10.90
N GLY A 117 13.82 -8.78 10.40
CA GLY A 117 13.72 -10.23 10.24
C GLY A 117 12.95 -10.70 9.01
N GLU A 118 12.30 -9.83 8.24
CA GLU A 118 11.54 -10.19 7.02
C GLU A 118 12.40 -10.85 5.94
N ILE A 119 13.68 -10.48 5.84
CA ILE A 119 14.62 -11.11 4.92
C ILE A 119 14.62 -12.63 5.08
N TYR A 120 14.52 -13.11 6.30
CA TYR A 120 14.56 -14.53 6.60
C TYR A 120 13.16 -15.18 6.63
N SER A 121 12.15 -14.47 7.11
CA SER A 121 10.80 -15.02 7.31
C SER A 121 9.90 -14.91 6.08
N VAL A 122 10.09 -13.88 5.26
CA VAL A 122 9.24 -13.58 4.09
C VAL A 122 10.02 -13.69 2.79
N PHE A 123 11.19 -13.02 2.71
CA PHE A 123 11.89 -12.77 1.44
C PHE A 123 13.00 -13.76 1.13
N ARG A 124 13.16 -14.82 1.94
CA ARG A 124 14.11 -15.89 1.63
C ARG A 124 13.80 -16.53 0.28
N GLY A 125 14.75 -16.48 -0.64
CA GLY A 125 14.63 -17.03 -1.98
C GLY A 125 13.95 -16.10 -3.00
N THR A 126 13.70 -14.83 -2.64
CA THR A 126 13.26 -13.78 -3.57
C THR A 126 14.42 -12.85 -3.92
N ASP A 127 14.23 -11.99 -4.92
CA ASP A 127 15.18 -10.92 -5.26
C ASP A 127 14.90 -9.68 -4.38
N TRP A 128 15.34 -9.73 -3.12
CA TRP A 128 15.09 -8.68 -2.14
C TRP A 128 16.17 -7.58 -2.16
N GLN A 129 15.72 -6.37 -1.86
CA GLN A 129 16.56 -5.18 -1.72
C GLN A 129 16.48 -4.64 -0.28
N THR A 130 17.50 -3.89 0.13
CA THR A 130 17.53 -3.17 1.41
C THR A 130 17.67 -1.67 1.18
N ASN A 131 17.32 -0.88 2.20
CA ASN A 131 17.47 0.58 2.19
C ASN A 131 18.88 1.05 1.82
N ASN A 132 19.90 0.26 2.07
CA ASN A 132 21.30 0.65 1.86
C ASN A 132 21.69 0.77 0.38
N LEU A 133 20.88 0.24 -0.53
CA LEU A 133 21.15 0.25 -1.98
C LEU A 133 20.28 1.27 -2.74
N LEU A 134 19.25 1.84 -2.09
CA LEU A 134 18.29 2.74 -2.71
C LEU A 134 18.35 4.11 -2.01
N ALA A 135 19.03 5.07 -2.63
CA ALA A 135 19.25 6.39 -2.03
C ALA A 135 18.39 7.51 -2.65
N THR A 136 17.99 7.35 -3.89
CA THR A 136 17.27 8.40 -4.64
C THR A 136 15.90 7.94 -5.13
N ASN A 137 15.03 8.89 -5.46
CA ASN A 137 13.74 8.59 -6.07
C ASN A 137 13.89 7.75 -7.36
N SER A 138 14.91 8.05 -8.18
CA SER A 138 15.21 7.30 -9.39
C SER A 138 15.61 5.85 -9.10
N ASP A 139 16.36 5.59 -8.02
CA ASP A 139 16.73 4.23 -7.64
C ASP A 139 15.46 3.41 -7.32
N TYR A 140 14.56 4.00 -6.51
CA TYR A 140 13.28 3.35 -6.21
C TYR A 140 12.43 3.12 -7.45
N GLN A 141 12.33 4.09 -8.38
CA GLN A 141 11.56 3.92 -9.62
C GLN A 141 12.15 2.87 -10.56
N ASN A 142 13.47 2.75 -10.60
CA ASN A 142 14.14 1.73 -11.41
C ASN A 142 13.93 0.31 -10.86
N HIS A 143 13.93 0.15 -9.53
CA HIS A 143 13.72 -1.15 -8.88
C HIS A 143 12.24 -1.51 -8.78
N PHE A 144 11.39 -0.52 -8.54
CA PHE A 144 9.94 -0.69 -8.35
C PHE A 144 9.18 0.20 -9.34
N PRO A 145 9.10 -0.18 -10.62
CA PRO A 145 8.40 0.60 -11.63
C PRO A 145 6.95 0.83 -11.24
N TYR A 146 6.44 2.04 -11.49
CA TYR A 146 5.06 2.45 -11.19
C TYR A 146 4.72 2.57 -9.69
N LEU A 147 5.70 2.47 -8.79
CA LEU A 147 5.46 2.70 -7.36
C LEU A 147 5.00 4.14 -7.12
N PRO A 148 3.90 4.38 -6.39
CA PRO A 148 3.43 5.73 -6.10
C PRO A 148 4.50 6.56 -5.37
N ASN A 149 4.65 7.84 -5.77
CA ASN A 149 5.65 8.73 -5.19
C ASN A 149 5.49 8.89 -3.67
N ARG A 150 4.27 8.82 -3.14
CA ARG A 150 4.02 8.85 -1.69
C ARG A 150 4.69 7.70 -0.96
N ILE A 151 4.69 6.51 -1.54
CA ILE A 151 5.42 5.36 -0.99
C ILE A 151 6.93 5.60 -1.07
N ILE A 152 7.44 6.03 -2.23
CA ILE A 152 8.87 6.27 -2.44
C ILE A 152 9.43 7.26 -1.42
N VAL A 153 8.80 8.43 -1.27
CA VAL A 153 9.31 9.46 -0.35
C VAL A 153 9.27 9.01 1.11
N ASN A 154 8.31 8.17 1.47
CA ASN A 154 8.24 7.59 2.81
C ASN A 154 9.30 6.52 3.03
N LEU A 155 9.57 5.65 2.05
CA LEU A 155 10.67 4.69 2.10
C LEU A 155 12.04 5.38 2.23
N MET A 156 12.26 6.47 1.49
CA MET A 156 13.48 7.29 1.59
C MET A 156 13.67 7.91 3.00
N GLN A 157 12.61 8.09 3.76
CA GLN A 157 12.66 8.56 5.16
C GLN A 157 12.71 7.41 6.17
N GLY A 158 12.86 6.17 5.70
CA GLY A 158 12.97 5.01 6.57
C GLY A 158 11.62 4.48 7.11
N ALA A 159 10.51 4.83 6.46
CA ALA A 159 9.22 4.24 6.85
C ALA A 159 9.24 2.72 6.65
N LYS A 160 8.66 2.00 7.63
CA LYS A 160 8.56 0.55 7.61
C LYS A 160 7.41 0.12 6.68
N ILE A 161 7.74 -0.08 5.42
CA ILE A 161 6.82 -0.52 4.36
C ILE A 161 7.49 -1.65 3.60
N SER A 162 6.86 -2.81 3.53
CA SER A 162 7.36 -3.96 2.76
C SER A 162 6.78 -3.96 1.35
N ILE A 163 7.58 -4.41 0.36
CA ILE A 163 7.17 -4.57 -1.03
C ILE A 163 7.42 -6.01 -1.45
N ILE A 164 6.38 -6.68 -1.92
CA ILE A 164 6.44 -8.05 -2.44
C ILE A 164 5.86 -8.13 -3.84
N ASN A 165 6.38 -9.03 -4.68
CA ASN A 165 5.79 -9.33 -5.96
C ASN A 165 4.58 -10.27 -5.81
N TRP A 166 3.60 -10.11 -6.67
CA TRP A 166 2.43 -11.00 -6.72
C TRP A 166 2.81 -12.47 -6.84
N ASP A 167 3.78 -12.79 -7.69
CA ASP A 167 4.21 -14.16 -7.95
C ASP A 167 4.95 -14.79 -6.75
N ASP A 168 5.46 -13.99 -5.83
CA ASP A 168 6.12 -14.43 -4.61
C ASP A 168 5.15 -14.59 -3.43
N LEU A 169 3.89 -14.15 -3.58
CA LEU A 169 2.89 -14.27 -2.51
C LEU A 169 2.54 -15.72 -2.23
N THR A 170 2.50 -16.02 -0.94
CA THR A 170 1.90 -17.24 -0.38
C THR A 170 1.01 -16.83 0.79
N PRO A 171 0.03 -17.65 1.21
CA PRO A 171 -0.79 -17.35 2.38
C PRO A 171 0.04 -17.02 3.63
N SER A 172 1.09 -17.80 3.88
CA SER A 172 1.99 -17.59 5.01
C SER A 172 2.75 -16.27 4.91
N ARG A 173 3.32 -15.94 3.72
CA ARG A 173 4.03 -14.68 3.52
C ARG A 173 3.10 -13.49 3.70
N LEU A 174 1.89 -13.54 3.13
CA LEU A 174 0.91 -12.47 3.26
C LEU A 174 0.50 -12.26 4.73
N THR A 175 0.26 -13.34 5.47
CA THR A 175 -0.05 -13.27 6.91
C THR A 175 1.09 -12.58 7.67
N THR A 176 2.33 -12.99 7.45
CA THR A 176 3.50 -12.41 8.13
C THR A 176 3.68 -10.93 7.78
N LEU A 177 3.51 -10.54 6.51
CA LEU A 177 3.59 -9.14 6.08
C LEU A 177 2.53 -8.27 6.76
N ILE A 178 1.29 -8.77 6.84
CA ILE A 178 0.18 -8.08 7.51
C ILE A 178 0.47 -7.94 9.01
N ASP A 179 0.95 -9.00 9.66
CA ASP A 179 1.27 -8.99 11.09
C ASP A 179 2.41 -7.99 11.39
N ASN A 180 3.48 -7.98 10.58
CA ASN A 180 4.60 -7.06 10.74
C ASN A 180 4.17 -5.60 10.54
N ALA A 181 3.42 -5.32 9.47
CA ALA A 181 2.91 -3.98 9.19
C ALA A 181 1.99 -3.48 10.32
N TYR A 182 1.14 -4.35 10.87
CA TYR A 182 0.31 -4.01 12.02
C TYR A 182 1.13 -3.72 13.28
N ASN A 183 2.09 -4.57 13.60
CA ASN A 183 2.88 -4.44 14.82
C ASN A 183 3.79 -3.21 14.81
N ASP A 184 4.28 -2.81 13.65
CA ASP A 184 5.20 -1.67 13.51
C ASP A 184 4.50 -0.35 13.10
N LYS A 185 3.19 -0.34 12.86
CA LYS A 185 2.48 0.86 12.40
C LYS A 185 2.66 2.09 13.31
N ASP A 186 2.77 1.87 14.61
CA ASP A 186 2.95 2.95 15.59
C ASP A 186 4.44 3.34 15.76
N ASN A 187 5.37 2.49 15.29
CA ASN A 187 6.82 2.70 15.33
C ASN A 187 7.41 3.20 14.00
N THR A 188 6.56 3.57 13.04
CA THR A 188 6.99 4.15 11.77
C THR A 188 6.62 5.62 11.69
N THR A 189 7.48 6.43 11.07
CA THR A 189 7.20 7.84 10.83
C THR A 189 6.88 8.06 9.36
N TYR A 190 5.75 8.72 9.08
CA TYR A 190 5.36 9.08 7.73
C TYR A 190 5.48 10.58 7.51
N ILE A 191 5.85 10.98 6.29
CA ILE A 191 5.78 12.35 5.81
C ILE A 191 4.58 12.53 4.88
N PHE A 192 4.05 13.75 4.82
CA PHE A 192 2.79 14.07 4.17
C PHE A 192 2.95 15.12 3.06
N PRO A 193 3.52 14.76 1.88
CA PRO A 193 3.45 15.63 0.72
C PRO A 193 1.98 15.93 0.38
N LYS A 194 1.72 17.09 -0.26
CA LYS A 194 0.37 17.46 -0.69
C LYS A 194 -0.32 16.34 -1.44
N MET A 195 -1.61 16.21 -1.24
CA MET A 195 -2.44 15.24 -1.95
C MET A 195 -2.50 15.56 -3.46
N ARG A 196 -2.51 14.54 -4.26
CA ARG A 196 -2.75 14.64 -5.70
C ARG A 196 -4.18 15.13 -5.97
N ARG A 197 -4.33 16.13 -6.83
CA ARG A 197 -5.67 16.67 -7.17
C ARG A 197 -6.22 16.16 -8.49
N TYR A 198 -5.38 15.64 -9.38
CA TYR A 198 -5.77 15.20 -10.72
C TYR A 198 -5.26 13.79 -11.00
N ASN A 199 -6.05 13.01 -11.74
CA ASN A 199 -5.55 11.81 -12.37
C ASN A 199 -4.61 12.21 -13.53
N TYR A 200 -3.53 11.46 -13.71
CA TYR A 200 -2.68 11.57 -14.88
C TYR A 200 -2.87 10.30 -15.72
N ASN A 201 -3.09 10.48 -17.01
CA ASN A 201 -3.20 9.39 -17.97
C ASN A 201 -2.03 9.55 -18.95
N PRO A 202 -0.90 8.82 -18.76
CA PRO A 202 0.15 8.81 -19.76
C PRO A 202 -0.42 8.25 -21.06
N GLN A 203 -0.11 8.93 -22.18
CA GLN A 203 -0.46 8.49 -23.53
C GLN A 203 0.40 7.31 -23.95
#